data_2e605210d0caccbcb86ca6e460d5a3fd
#
_entry.id   2e605210d0caccbcb86ca6e460d5a3fd
#
_cell.length_a   1.000
_cell.length_b   1.000
_cell.length_c   1.000
_cell.angle_alpha   90.00
_cell.angle_beta   90.00
_cell.angle_gamma   90.00
#
_symmetry.space_group_name_H-M   'P 1'
#
loop_
_entity.id
_entity.type
_entity.pdbx_description
1 polymer ?
#
loop_
_entity_poly.entity_id
_entity_poly.type
_entity_poly.pdbx_seq_one_letter_code
_entity_poly.pdbx_strand_id
1 'polypeptide(L)'
;MTNKKHYKVIVIGSGAAGLTAALYASRANLEPLVIEGIQPGGQLTITTEVENFPGFPEGIQGPELMDRMHKQVEKFGTEFLYGTVTRADLSKKPFELDVEGNILTCDALIIASGASAKLLGLESESKLMGHGVSACATCDGFFFTGKEIVVIGGGDSAMEEATFLTKFASKVTIIHRRDELRASAIMEERARKNPKIEFLWNKKVIEFLGSTEAGLSGVRLKDTVTGEESDFKCQGAFLAIGHVPNTEVFRGQIEVDKTGYILTKGKKSKTNITGVFAAGDVQDSVYRQAISAAGTGCMAALDAQHYLEELEFQNS
;
A
#
# COMPACT_ATOMS: atom_id res chain seq x y z
N MET A 1 -12.53 25.33 0.10
CA MET A 1 -11.91 25.33 1.45
C MET A 1 -13.04 25.24 2.44
N THR A 2 -13.05 24.23 3.30
CA THR A 2 -14.10 24.10 4.33
C THR A 2 -13.87 25.15 5.41
N ASN A 3 -14.93 25.88 5.80
CA ASN A 3 -14.87 26.81 6.96
C ASN A 3 -14.94 26.06 8.30
N LYS A 4 -15.24 24.75 8.26
CA LYS A 4 -15.38 23.87 9.43
C LYS A 4 -13.99 23.48 9.91
N LYS A 5 -13.69 23.72 11.17
CA LYS A 5 -12.37 23.39 11.77
C LYS A 5 -12.39 22.15 12.67
N HIS A 6 -13.59 21.68 13.02
CA HIS A 6 -13.77 20.52 13.90
C HIS A 6 -14.71 19.50 13.27
N TYR A 7 -14.34 18.23 13.35
CA TYR A 7 -15.09 17.08 12.83
C TYR A 7 -15.24 16.00 13.90
N LYS A 8 -16.36 15.28 13.90
CA LYS A 8 -16.49 14.08 14.75
C LYS A 8 -15.44 13.02 14.36
N VAL A 9 -15.24 12.82 13.05
CA VAL A 9 -14.28 11.87 12.51
C VAL A 9 -13.44 12.51 11.40
N ILE A 10 -12.13 12.35 11.47
CA ILE A 10 -11.24 12.58 10.32
C ILE A 10 -10.64 11.26 9.88
N VAL A 11 -10.63 11.02 8.58
CA VAL A 11 -9.97 9.88 7.92
C VAL A 11 -8.77 10.40 7.13
N ILE A 12 -7.58 9.86 7.39
CA ILE A 12 -6.37 10.22 6.65
C ILE A 12 -6.10 9.16 5.59
N GLY A 13 -6.21 9.55 4.32
CA GLY A 13 -6.01 8.72 3.13
C GLY A 13 -7.33 8.34 2.46
N SER A 14 -7.34 8.40 1.13
CA SER A 14 -8.49 8.08 0.25
C SER A 14 -8.31 6.79 -0.55
N GLY A 15 -7.43 5.90 -0.13
CA GLY A 15 -7.35 4.52 -0.65
C GLY A 15 -8.58 3.69 -0.27
N ALA A 16 -8.60 2.41 -0.66
CA ALA A 16 -9.73 1.50 -0.40
C ALA A 16 -10.13 1.44 1.08
N ALA A 17 -9.15 1.48 2.00
CA ALA A 17 -9.42 1.53 3.45
C ALA A 17 -10.10 2.81 3.87
N GLY A 18 -9.55 3.97 3.47
CA GLY A 18 -10.08 5.28 3.87
C GLY A 18 -11.46 5.56 3.29
N LEU A 19 -11.68 5.30 2.01
CA LEU A 19 -13.00 5.46 1.39
C LEU A 19 -14.04 4.52 2.01
N THR A 20 -13.67 3.27 2.31
CA THR A 20 -14.58 2.36 3.02
C THR A 20 -14.88 2.86 4.43
N ALA A 21 -13.88 3.33 5.17
CA ALA A 21 -14.10 3.90 6.50
C ALA A 21 -15.02 5.12 6.44
N ALA A 22 -14.79 6.03 5.50
CA ALA A 22 -15.63 7.22 5.30
C ALA A 22 -17.07 6.84 4.92
N LEU A 23 -17.26 5.84 4.06
CA LEU A 23 -18.59 5.35 3.67
C LEU A 23 -19.39 4.89 4.91
N TYR A 24 -18.77 4.06 5.75
CA TYR A 24 -19.45 3.56 6.96
C TYR A 24 -19.69 4.66 7.98
N ALA A 25 -18.71 5.56 8.20
CA ALA A 25 -18.86 6.70 9.09
C ALA A 25 -19.99 7.67 8.64
N SER A 26 -20.06 7.98 7.33
CA SER A 26 -21.14 8.82 6.78
C SER A 26 -22.51 8.17 6.93
N ARG A 27 -22.62 6.86 6.70
CA ARG A 27 -23.87 6.13 6.89
C ARG A 27 -24.31 6.06 8.36
N ALA A 28 -23.38 6.24 9.29
CA ALA A 28 -23.64 6.41 10.73
C ALA A 28 -23.89 7.88 11.15
N ASN A 29 -24.05 8.80 10.20
CA ASN A 29 -24.25 10.24 10.42
C ASN A 29 -23.12 10.91 11.23
N LEU A 30 -21.88 10.45 11.04
CA LEU A 30 -20.71 11.01 11.72
C LEU A 30 -20.06 12.17 10.95
N GLU A 31 -20.55 12.49 9.75
CA GLU A 31 -20.07 13.59 8.89
C GLU A 31 -18.54 13.64 8.78
N PRO A 32 -17.89 12.57 8.28
CA PRO A 32 -16.45 12.50 8.25
C PRO A 32 -15.84 13.47 7.24
N LEU A 33 -14.61 13.94 7.54
CA LEU A 33 -13.71 14.54 6.58
C LEU A 33 -12.68 13.49 6.13
N VAL A 34 -12.45 13.36 4.83
CA VAL A 34 -11.33 12.58 4.27
C VAL A 34 -10.23 13.54 3.83
N ILE A 35 -9.02 13.37 4.37
CA ILE A 35 -7.82 14.05 3.90
C ILE A 35 -7.12 13.11 2.91
N GLU A 36 -7.11 13.49 1.63
CA GLU A 36 -6.79 12.58 0.53
C GLU A 36 -5.28 12.30 0.32
N GLY A 37 -4.42 13.18 0.82
CA GLY A 37 -2.98 13.13 0.54
C GLY A 37 -2.64 13.72 -0.84
N ILE A 38 -1.42 13.45 -1.30
CA ILE A 38 -0.92 13.89 -2.61
C ILE A 38 -1.36 12.97 -3.77
N GLN A 39 -1.88 11.80 -3.45
CA GLN A 39 -2.33 10.79 -4.42
C GLN A 39 -3.75 10.32 -4.06
N PRO A 40 -4.79 11.11 -4.40
CA PRO A 40 -6.18 10.72 -4.19
C PRO A 40 -6.48 9.34 -4.79
N GLY A 41 -7.16 8.48 -4.04
CA GLY A 41 -7.43 7.10 -4.43
C GLY A 41 -6.30 6.10 -4.10
N GLY A 42 -5.11 6.58 -3.74
CA GLY A 42 -3.98 5.74 -3.28
C GLY A 42 -3.39 4.83 -4.36
N GLN A 43 -2.84 3.69 -3.94
CA GLN A 43 -2.04 2.80 -4.82
C GLN A 43 -2.81 2.24 -6.02
N LEU A 44 -4.12 2.08 -5.94
CA LEU A 44 -4.92 1.58 -7.06
C LEU A 44 -5.00 2.56 -8.23
N THR A 45 -4.73 3.85 -8.03
CA THR A 45 -4.74 4.83 -9.13
C THR A 45 -3.54 4.75 -10.05
N ILE A 46 -2.49 4.04 -9.66
CA ILE A 46 -1.27 3.81 -10.46
C ILE A 46 -1.16 2.37 -11.00
N THR A 47 -2.20 1.54 -10.79
CA THR A 47 -2.30 0.22 -11.40
C THR A 47 -3.22 0.25 -12.62
N THR A 48 -3.10 -0.75 -13.48
CA THR A 48 -3.95 -0.89 -14.67
C THR A 48 -5.23 -1.63 -14.32
N GLU A 49 -5.32 -2.89 -14.63
CA GLU A 49 -6.50 -3.73 -14.43
C GLU A 49 -6.49 -4.39 -13.05
N VAL A 50 -7.63 -4.37 -12.37
CA VAL A 50 -7.88 -5.00 -11.07
C VAL A 50 -8.92 -6.10 -11.27
N GLU A 51 -8.48 -7.35 -11.20
CA GLU A 51 -9.32 -8.54 -11.37
C GLU A 51 -9.68 -9.21 -10.04
N ASN A 52 -9.01 -8.82 -8.96
CA ASN A 52 -9.13 -9.46 -7.64
C ASN A 52 -9.94 -8.64 -6.61
N PHE A 53 -10.66 -7.61 -7.06
CA PHE A 53 -11.65 -6.92 -6.22
C PHE A 53 -13.04 -7.47 -6.52
N PRO A 54 -13.74 -8.12 -5.56
CA PRO A 54 -15.03 -8.75 -5.82
C PRO A 54 -16.10 -7.78 -6.31
N GLY A 55 -16.95 -8.23 -7.24
CA GLY A 55 -18.05 -7.46 -7.81
C GLY A 55 -17.80 -7.00 -9.25
N PHE A 56 -16.61 -7.26 -9.79
CA PHE A 56 -16.22 -6.90 -11.17
C PHE A 56 -15.74 -8.14 -11.93
N PRO A 57 -16.65 -8.96 -12.47
CA PRO A 57 -16.31 -10.21 -13.15
C PRO A 57 -15.46 -10.01 -14.41
N GLU A 58 -15.55 -8.84 -15.04
CA GLU A 58 -14.79 -8.45 -16.22
C GLU A 58 -13.48 -7.71 -15.87
N GLY A 59 -13.13 -7.64 -14.56
CA GLY A 59 -12.11 -6.72 -14.10
C GLY A 59 -12.56 -5.26 -14.10
N ILE A 60 -11.74 -4.37 -13.58
CA ILE A 60 -11.97 -2.92 -13.61
C ILE A 60 -10.61 -2.19 -13.59
N GLN A 61 -10.52 -1.06 -14.28
CA GLN A 61 -9.34 -0.22 -14.18
C GLN A 61 -9.20 0.35 -12.76
N GLY A 62 -7.99 0.30 -12.19
CA GLY A 62 -7.76 0.77 -10.82
C GLY A 62 -8.25 2.20 -10.57
N PRO A 63 -7.93 3.19 -11.44
CA PRO A 63 -8.46 4.55 -11.32
C PRO A 63 -9.99 4.61 -11.35
N GLU A 64 -10.64 3.81 -12.19
CA GLU A 64 -12.10 3.75 -12.29
C GLU A 64 -12.73 3.16 -11.02
N LEU A 65 -12.13 2.11 -10.45
CA LEU A 65 -12.58 1.55 -9.17
C LEU A 65 -12.56 2.61 -8.08
N MET A 66 -11.47 3.37 -7.98
CA MET A 66 -11.32 4.40 -6.96
C MET A 66 -12.28 5.59 -7.18
N ASP A 67 -12.52 5.98 -8.43
CA ASP A 67 -13.52 7.01 -8.77
C ASP A 67 -14.94 6.55 -8.37
N ARG A 68 -15.30 5.30 -8.63
CA ARG A 68 -16.61 4.73 -8.23
C ARG A 68 -16.75 4.69 -6.71
N MET A 69 -15.70 4.29 -5.98
CA MET A 69 -15.71 4.30 -4.52
C MET A 69 -15.82 5.72 -3.98
N HIS A 70 -15.10 6.68 -4.54
CA HIS A 70 -15.15 8.11 -4.15
C HIS A 70 -16.56 8.67 -4.33
N LYS A 71 -17.17 8.50 -5.51
CA LYS A 71 -18.55 8.92 -5.81
C LYS A 71 -19.59 8.28 -4.89
N GLN A 72 -19.35 7.02 -4.51
CA GLN A 72 -20.22 6.36 -3.55
C GLN A 72 -20.18 7.04 -2.18
N VAL A 73 -18.99 7.43 -1.73
CA VAL A 73 -18.79 8.10 -0.43
C VAL A 73 -19.35 9.53 -0.45
N GLU A 74 -19.11 10.28 -1.53
CA GLU A 74 -19.69 11.63 -1.76
C GLU A 74 -21.21 11.65 -1.63
N LYS A 75 -21.87 10.63 -2.19
CA LYS A 75 -23.35 10.50 -2.14
C LYS A 75 -23.90 10.55 -0.71
N PHE A 76 -23.10 10.17 0.29
CA PHE A 76 -23.49 10.17 1.70
C PHE A 76 -23.02 11.41 2.47
N GLY A 77 -22.54 12.45 1.76
CA GLY A 77 -22.22 13.75 2.35
C GLY A 77 -20.83 13.84 3.00
N THR A 78 -19.92 12.91 2.70
CA THR A 78 -18.52 13.03 3.13
C THR A 78 -17.87 14.27 2.51
N GLU A 79 -17.16 15.03 3.34
CA GLU A 79 -16.30 16.11 2.86
C GLU A 79 -14.90 15.56 2.49
N PHE A 80 -14.30 16.12 1.42
CA PHE A 80 -12.95 15.77 0.98
C PHE A 80 -12.04 16.99 1.02
N LEU A 81 -10.81 16.79 1.49
CA LEU A 81 -9.78 17.81 1.51
C LEU A 81 -8.52 17.25 0.83
N TYR A 82 -8.17 17.82 -0.31
CA TYR A 82 -6.87 17.60 -0.93
C TYR A 82 -5.78 18.26 -0.08
N GLY A 83 -4.71 17.52 0.21
CA GLY A 83 -3.56 18.01 0.98
C GLY A 83 -2.99 16.93 1.88
N THR A 84 -1.84 17.21 2.44
CA THR A 84 -1.08 16.27 3.28
C THR A 84 -1.09 16.71 4.73
N VAL A 85 -1.32 15.76 5.65
CA VAL A 85 -1.11 16.00 7.07
C VAL A 85 0.41 16.14 7.31
N THR A 86 0.84 17.32 7.70
CA THR A 86 2.27 17.64 7.96
C THR A 86 2.65 17.47 9.42
N ARG A 87 1.66 17.58 10.33
CA ARG A 87 1.82 17.38 11.77
C ARG A 87 0.53 16.84 12.38
N ALA A 88 0.66 15.99 13.38
CA ALA A 88 -0.43 15.53 14.23
C ALA A 88 -0.06 15.74 15.71
N ASP A 89 -1.02 16.15 16.53
CA ASP A 89 -0.94 16.11 17.99
C ASP A 89 -2.03 15.19 18.52
N LEU A 90 -1.62 13.99 18.93
CA LEU A 90 -2.49 12.94 19.45
C LEU A 90 -2.44 12.85 20.98
N SER A 91 -1.70 13.77 21.65
CA SER A 91 -1.50 13.77 23.09
C SER A 91 -2.70 14.33 23.89
N LYS A 92 -3.57 15.08 23.21
CA LYS A 92 -4.75 15.74 23.81
C LYS A 92 -5.99 15.53 22.96
N LYS A 93 -7.16 15.79 23.52
CA LYS A 93 -8.45 15.80 22.82
C LYS A 93 -9.07 17.20 22.84
N PRO A 94 -9.73 17.63 21.76
CA PRO A 94 -9.79 16.93 20.45
C PRO A 94 -8.41 16.78 19.82
N PHE A 95 -8.20 15.74 19.00
CA PHE A 95 -6.96 15.55 18.25
C PHE A 95 -6.76 16.68 17.26
N GLU A 96 -5.52 17.12 17.07
CA GLU A 96 -5.18 18.25 16.19
C GLU A 96 -4.32 17.76 15.01
N LEU A 97 -4.69 18.18 13.81
CA LEU A 97 -3.99 17.86 12.56
C LEU A 97 -3.66 19.17 11.82
N ASP A 98 -2.43 19.31 11.43
CA ASP A 98 -1.99 20.36 10.51
C ASP A 98 -1.98 19.82 9.08
N VAL A 99 -2.84 20.38 8.23
CA VAL A 99 -2.91 20.05 6.80
C VAL A 99 -2.39 21.24 6.02
N GLU A 100 -1.08 21.24 5.78
CA GLU A 100 -0.38 22.30 4.99
C GLU A 100 -0.66 23.73 5.53
N GLY A 101 -0.63 23.89 6.85
CA GLY A 101 -0.89 25.15 7.54
C GLY A 101 -2.35 25.36 7.98
N ASN A 102 -3.27 24.46 7.61
CA ASN A 102 -4.65 24.47 8.09
C ASN A 102 -4.80 23.57 9.29
N ILE A 103 -5.10 24.14 10.43
CA ILE A 103 -5.33 23.36 11.66
C ILE A 103 -6.77 22.86 11.72
N LEU A 104 -6.91 21.54 11.77
CA LEU A 104 -8.18 20.83 11.93
C LEU A 104 -8.17 20.02 13.21
N THR A 105 -9.33 19.81 13.80
CA THR A 105 -9.48 18.98 14.99
C THR A 105 -10.55 17.91 14.82
N CYS A 106 -10.40 16.78 15.54
CA CYS A 106 -11.41 15.73 15.54
C CYS A 106 -11.50 15.01 16.90
N ASP A 107 -12.66 14.39 17.14
CA ASP A 107 -12.90 13.56 18.32
C ASP A 107 -12.39 12.14 18.11
N ALA A 108 -12.50 11.61 16.88
CA ALA A 108 -11.95 10.31 16.47
C ALA A 108 -11.12 10.46 15.19
N LEU A 109 -10.01 9.71 15.12
CA LEU A 109 -9.09 9.70 13.98
C LEU A 109 -8.96 8.29 13.41
N ILE A 110 -9.13 8.15 12.08
CA ILE A 110 -8.85 6.91 11.35
C ILE A 110 -7.65 7.13 10.46
N ILE A 111 -6.55 6.43 10.74
CA ILE A 111 -5.32 6.47 9.94
C ILE A 111 -5.41 5.37 8.88
N ALA A 112 -5.58 5.78 7.62
CA ALA A 112 -5.67 4.91 6.45
C ALA A 112 -4.67 5.36 5.36
N SER A 113 -3.51 5.89 5.80
CA SER A 113 -2.47 6.48 4.95
C SER A 113 -1.70 5.47 4.08
N GLY A 114 -1.96 4.17 4.27
CA GLY A 114 -1.40 3.09 3.45
C GLY A 114 0.10 2.85 3.66
N ALA A 115 0.69 2.12 2.72
CA ALA A 115 2.13 1.87 2.64
C ALA A 115 2.59 2.07 1.19
N SER A 116 3.82 2.56 1.03
CA SER A 116 4.43 2.76 -0.27
C SER A 116 5.42 1.64 -0.57
N ALA A 117 5.37 1.08 -1.78
CA ALA A 117 6.40 0.14 -2.22
C ALA A 117 7.76 0.88 -2.28
N LYS A 118 8.80 0.20 -1.83
CA LYS A 118 10.16 0.68 -2.06
C LYS A 118 10.50 0.55 -3.53
N LEU A 119 11.05 1.61 -4.08
CA LEU A 119 11.49 1.67 -5.47
C LEU A 119 13.03 1.71 -5.52
N LEU A 120 13.60 1.38 -6.68
CA LEU A 120 15.02 1.55 -6.93
C LEU A 120 15.39 3.03 -7.19
N GLY A 121 14.38 3.84 -7.53
CA GLY A 121 14.53 5.27 -7.82
C GLY A 121 15.10 5.55 -9.22
N LEU A 122 14.85 4.64 -10.16
CA LEU A 122 15.29 4.78 -11.54
C LEU A 122 14.20 5.46 -12.38
N GLU A 123 14.58 6.36 -13.29
CA GLU A 123 13.63 7.01 -14.19
C GLU A 123 12.88 5.98 -15.06
N SER A 124 13.59 4.98 -15.57
CA SER A 124 13.03 3.88 -16.36
C SER A 124 12.04 3.01 -15.56
N GLU A 125 12.24 2.88 -14.22
CA GLU A 125 11.30 2.21 -13.33
C GLU A 125 9.94 2.91 -13.32
N SER A 126 9.95 4.24 -13.10
CA SER A 126 8.74 5.04 -13.08
C SER A 126 7.98 5.02 -14.41
N LYS A 127 8.72 5.03 -15.55
CA LYS A 127 8.13 4.98 -16.90
C LYS A 127 7.46 3.64 -17.20
N LEU A 128 8.02 2.53 -16.71
CA LEU A 128 7.56 1.19 -17.01
C LEU A 128 6.71 0.56 -15.89
N MET A 129 6.43 1.29 -14.82
CA MET A 129 5.48 0.84 -13.79
C MET A 129 4.08 0.63 -14.41
N GLY A 130 3.51 -0.58 -14.24
CA GLY A 130 2.28 -1.00 -14.93
C GLY A 130 2.47 -1.42 -16.41
N HIS A 131 3.66 -1.22 -16.99
CA HIS A 131 4.01 -1.60 -18.35
C HIS A 131 5.09 -2.70 -18.39
N GLY A 132 5.02 -3.64 -17.45
CA GLY A 132 5.97 -4.75 -17.29
C GLY A 132 6.81 -4.67 -16.03
N VAL A 133 6.84 -3.53 -15.33
CA VAL A 133 7.38 -3.40 -13.97
C VAL A 133 6.23 -3.35 -12.98
N SER A 134 6.31 -4.13 -11.90
CA SER A 134 5.30 -4.22 -10.86
C SER A 134 5.93 -4.29 -9.46
N ALA A 135 5.19 -3.90 -8.45
CA ALA A 135 5.54 -4.07 -7.04
C ALA A 135 4.52 -4.98 -6.29
N CYS A 136 3.64 -5.69 -7.03
CA CYS A 136 2.62 -6.57 -6.46
C CYS A 136 2.52 -7.88 -7.25
N ALA A 137 3.16 -8.93 -6.77
CA ALA A 137 3.12 -10.25 -7.40
C ALA A 137 1.71 -10.84 -7.45
N THR A 138 0.92 -10.67 -6.39
CA THR A 138 -0.44 -11.20 -6.28
C THR A 138 -1.46 -10.44 -7.13
N CYS A 139 -1.17 -9.18 -7.47
CA CYS A 139 -2.01 -8.37 -8.34
C CYS A 139 -1.76 -8.71 -9.82
N ASP A 140 -0.50 -8.74 -10.23
CA ASP A 140 -0.10 -8.68 -11.64
C ASP A 140 0.46 -10.01 -12.17
N GLY A 141 0.71 -11.00 -11.29
CA GLY A 141 1.36 -12.25 -11.69
C GLY A 141 0.65 -12.99 -12.83
N PHE A 142 -0.66 -12.93 -12.89
CA PHE A 142 -1.46 -13.58 -13.93
C PHE A 142 -1.14 -13.06 -15.37
N PHE A 143 -0.88 -11.76 -15.50
CA PHE A 143 -0.56 -11.13 -16.81
C PHE A 143 0.78 -11.59 -17.40
N PHE A 144 1.58 -12.30 -16.60
CA PHE A 144 2.88 -12.84 -16.99
C PHE A 144 2.86 -14.35 -17.23
N THR A 145 1.69 -14.92 -17.49
CA THR A 145 1.53 -16.34 -17.80
C THR A 145 2.36 -16.73 -19.03
N GLY A 146 3.23 -17.74 -18.85
CA GLY A 146 4.13 -18.25 -19.90
C GLY A 146 5.36 -17.39 -20.19
N LYS A 147 5.53 -16.24 -19.53
CA LYS A 147 6.63 -15.29 -19.74
C LYS A 147 7.85 -15.61 -18.84
N GLU A 148 9.02 -15.13 -19.25
CA GLU A 148 10.21 -15.10 -18.41
C GLU A 148 10.26 -13.75 -17.67
N ILE A 149 10.38 -13.81 -16.34
CA ILE A 149 10.32 -12.62 -15.48
C ILE A 149 11.46 -12.58 -14.48
N VAL A 150 11.70 -11.40 -13.93
CA VAL A 150 12.67 -11.20 -12.84
C VAL A 150 11.98 -10.73 -11.57
N VAL A 151 12.53 -11.14 -10.42
CA VAL A 151 12.16 -10.64 -9.09
C VAL A 151 13.38 -9.98 -8.47
N ILE A 152 13.26 -8.71 -8.13
CA ILE A 152 14.38 -7.94 -7.57
C ILE A 152 14.21 -7.91 -6.06
N GLY A 153 15.14 -8.57 -5.35
CA GLY A 153 15.07 -8.64 -3.89
C GLY A 153 15.97 -9.75 -3.32
N GLY A 154 15.83 -10.02 -2.02
CA GLY A 154 16.63 -11.05 -1.35
C GLY A 154 16.22 -11.29 0.11
N GLY A 155 15.03 -10.84 0.50
CA GLY A 155 14.38 -11.15 1.77
C GLY A 155 13.24 -12.16 1.59
N ASP A 156 12.52 -12.47 2.68
CA ASP A 156 11.41 -13.40 2.67
C ASP A 156 10.35 -13.04 1.64
N SER A 157 9.95 -11.77 1.54
CA SER A 157 9.00 -11.31 0.53
C SER A 157 9.43 -11.65 -0.90
N ALA A 158 10.73 -11.49 -1.23
CA ALA A 158 11.22 -11.81 -2.57
C ALA A 158 11.14 -13.32 -2.86
N MET A 159 11.42 -14.17 -1.89
CA MET A 159 11.30 -15.63 -2.02
C MET A 159 9.84 -16.06 -2.15
N GLU A 160 8.96 -15.46 -1.36
CA GLU A 160 7.52 -15.72 -1.39
C GLU A 160 6.91 -15.30 -2.74
N GLU A 161 7.17 -14.06 -3.17
CA GLU A 161 6.68 -13.54 -4.44
C GLU A 161 7.24 -14.31 -5.64
N ALA A 162 8.54 -14.63 -5.65
CA ALA A 162 9.13 -15.45 -6.69
C ALA A 162 8.48 -16.83 -6.77
N THR A 163 8.27 -17.48 -5.62
CA THR A 163 7.60 -18.78 -5.55
C THR A 163 6.14 -18.70 -6.04
N PHE A 164 5.42 -17.65 -5.66
CA PHE A 164 4.06 -17.41 -6.13
C PHE A 164 4.00 -17.24 -7.65
N LEU A 165 4.88 -16.42 -8.21
CA LEU A 165 4.95 -16.12 -9.64
C LEU A 165 5.27 -17.34 -10.51
N THR A 166 5.91 -18.39 -9.99
CA THR A 166 6.12 -19.65 -10.74
C THR A 166 4.83 -20.38 -11.10
N LYS A 167 3.69 -20.02 -10.50
CA LYS A 167 2.36 -20.53 -10.88
C LYS A 167 1.98 -20.08 -12.31
N PHE A 168 2.47 -18.95 -12.73
CA PHE A 168 2.12 -18.29 -14.00
C PHE A 168 3.33 -18.29 -14.95
N ALA A 169 4.44 -17.73 -14.54
CA ALA A 169 5.63 -17.57 -15.35
C ALA A 169 6.22 -18.91 -15.80
N SER A 170 6.83 -18.92 -16.97
CA SER A 170 7.64 -20.06 -17.45
C SER A 170 8.96 -20.17 -16.69
N LYS A 171 9.54 -19.03 -16.30
CA LYS A 171 10.79 -18.91 -15.55
C LYS A 171 10.80 -17.64 -14.70
N VAL A 172 11.31 -17.73 -13.49
CA VAL A 172 11.52 -16.63 -12.55
C VAL A 172 12.99 -16.52 -12.19
N THR A 173 13.61 -15.37 -12.45
CA THR A 173 14.99 -15.13 -12.09
C THR A 173 15.06 -14.11 -10.95
N ILE A 174 15.57 -14.53 -9.80
CA ILE A 174 15.78 -13.63 -8.66
C ILE A 174 17.11 -12.89 -8.84
N ILE A 175 17.02 -11.55 -8.91
CA ILE A 175 18.20 -10.68 -9.00
C ILE A 175 18.52 -10.16 -7.61
N HIS A 176 19.68 -10.53 -7.10
CA HIS A 176 20.15 -10.09 -5.79
C HIS A 176 21.54 -9.45 -5.84
N ARG A 177 21.68 -8.30 -5.14
CA ARG A 177 22.90 -7.48 -5.16
C ARG A 177 24.08 -8.05 -4.34
N ARG A 178 23.88 -9.16 -3.63
CA ARG A 178 24.88 -9.86 -2.79
C ARG A 178 24.96 -11.31 -3.24
N ASP A 179 25.87 -12.05 -2.66
CA ASP A 179 26.06 -13.49 -2.84
C ASP A 179 25.27 -14.35 -1.84
N GLU A 180 24.62 -13.71 -0.86
CA GLU A 180 23.78 -14.36 0.15
C GLU A 180 22.45 -13.63 0.34
N LEU A 181 21.39 -14.39 0.65
CA LEU A 181 20.06 -13.85 0.94
C LEU A 181 19.95 -13.35 2.39
N ARG A 182 18.95 -12.52 2.62
CA ARG A 182 18.49 -12.14 3.98
C ARG A 182 17.20 -12.87 4.36
N ALA A 183 16.71 -13.72 3.47
CA ALA A 183 15.55 -14.55 3.70
C ALA A 183 15.80 -15.58 4.80
N SER A 184 14.75 -16.03 5.46
CA SER A 184 14.82 -17.17 6.38
C SER A 184 15.24 -18.43 5.62
N ALA A 185 15.93 -19.35 6.31
CA ALA A 185 16.41 -20.58 5.69
C ALA A 185 15.29 -21.41 5.04
N ILE A 186 14.10 -21.40 5.63
CA ILE A 186 12.92 -22.10 5.10
C ILE A 186 12.47 -21.51 3.76
N MET A 187 12.43 -20.17 3.66
CA MET A 187 12.00 -19.49 2.43
C MET A 187 13.03 -19.61 1.33
N GLU A 188 14.33 -19.52 1.68
CA GLU A 188 15.42 -19.76 0.75
C GLU A 188 15.41 -21.19 0.21
N GLU A 189 15.27 -22.20 1.08
CA GLU A 189 15.21 -23.61 0.68
C GLU A 189 14.04 -23.88 -0.27
N ARG A 190 12.87 -23.30 0.02
CA ARG A 190 11.68 -23.42 -0.84
C ARG A 190 11.92 -22.83 -2.23
N ALA A 191 12.51 -21.64 -2.31
CA ALA A 191 12.83 -21.01 -3.58
C ALA A 191 13.89 -21.82 -4.37
N ARG A 192 14.94 -22.30 -3.71
CA ARG A 192 16.00 -23.10 -4.35
C ARG A 192 15.52 -24.47 -4.86
N LYS A 193 14.53 -25.09 -4.22
CA LYS A 193 13.92 -26.34 -4.67
C LYS A 193 12.96 -26.18 -5.85
N ASN A 194 12.57 -24.96 -6.19
CA ASN A 194 11.63 -24.72 -7.27
C ASN A 194 12.37 -24.74 -8.63
N PRO A 195 12.05 -25.69 -9.55
CA PRO A 195 12.77 -25.81 -10.81
C PRO A 195 12.61 -24.64 -11.78
N LYS A 196 11.64 -23.75 -11.53
CA LYS A 196 11.42 -22.54 -12.34
C LYS A 196 12.17 -21.33 -11.81
N ILE A 197 12.84 -21.43 -10.63
CA ILE A 197 13.55 -20.30 -10.01
C ILE A 197 15.04 -20.41 -10.24
N GLU A 198 15.62 -19.34 -10.76
CA GLU A 198 17.07 -19.16 -10.87
C GLU A 198 17.52 -17.92 -10.08
N PHE A 199 18.80 -17.87 -9.72
CA PHE A 199 19.39 -16.76 -8.97
C PHE A 199 20.51 -16.10 -9.76
N LEU A 200 20.44 -14.78 -9.86
CA LEU A 200 21.54 -13.92 -10.33
C LEU A 200 22.11 -13.15 -9.14
N TRP A 201 23.27 -13.61 -8.71
CA TRP A 201 23.99 -13.06 -7.57
C TRP A 201 24.86 -11.87 -7.97
N ASN A 202 25.14 -11.01 -7.01
CA ASN A 202 26.03 -9.86 -7.20
C ASN A 202 25.58 -8.94 -8.35
N LYS A 203 24.28 -8.89 -8.62
CA LYS A 203 23.71 -8.04 -9.68
C LYS A 203 22.73 -7.05 -9.11
N LYS A 204 22.83 -5.81 -9.56
CA LYS A 204 21.81 -4.77 -9.31
C LYS A 204 21.25 -4.26 -10.63
N VAL A 205 19.95 -4.03 -10.67
CA VAL A 205 19.30 -3.37 -11.80
C VAL A 205 19.68 -1.89 -11.77
N ILE A 206 20.09 -1.36 -12.91
CA ILE A 206 20.45 0.05 -13.11
C ILE A 206 19.55 0.73 -14.15
N GLU A 207 18.82 -0.06 -14.97
CA GLU A 207 17.87 0.45 -15.94
C GLU A 207 16.87 -0.65 -16.30
N PHE A 208 15.60 -0.27 -16.54
CA PHE A 208 14.57 -1.10 -17.15
C PHE A 208 14.49 -0.76 -18.63
N LEU A 209 14.56 -1.77 -19.49
CA LEU A 209 14.61 -1.63 -20.95
C LEU A 209 13.23 -1.90 -21.56
N GLY A 210 12.76 -0.99 -22.40
CA GLY A 210 11.44 -1.11 -23.03
C GLY A 210 10.79 0.23 -23.33
N SER A 211 9.51 0.20 -23.65
CA SER A 211 8.68 1.40 -23.80
C SER A 211 7.29 1.17 -23.23
N THR A 212 6.52 2.23 -23.03
CA THR A 212 5.13 2.15 -22.53
C THR A 212 4.22 1.43 -23.55
N GLU A 213 4.53 1.51 -24.85
CA GLU A 213 3.76 0.87 -25.90
C GLU A 213 4.07 -0.62 -26.06
N ALA A 214 5.36 -0.98 -25.97
CA ALA A 214 5.82 -2.36 -26.18
C ALA A 214 5.97 -3.15 -24.88
N GLY A 215 5.95 -2.47 -23.72
CA GLY A 215 6.21 -3.02 -22.41
C GLY A 215 7.70 -3.26 -22.14
N LEU A 216 7.98 -3.94 -21.03
CA LEU A 216 9.33 -4.32 -20.62
C LEU A 216 9.92 -5.39 -21.56
N SER A 217 11.16 -5.18 -22.00
CA SER A 217 11.93 -6.13 -22.82
C SER A 217 13.16 -6.72 -22.14
N GLY A 218 13.58 -6.14 -21.03
CA GLY A 218 14.72 -6.57 -20.25
C GLY A 218 15.13 -5.59 -19.17
N VAL A 219 16.21 -5.92 -18.49
CA VAL A 219 16.84 -5.06 -17.48
C VAL A 219 18.34 -4.95 -17.75
N ARG A 220 18.90 -3.77 -17.53
CA ARG A 220 20.34 -3.57 -17.50
C ARG A 220 20.84 -3.81 -16.09
N LEU A 221 21.81 -4.69 -15.98
CA LEU A 221 22.43 -5.13 -14.74
C LEU A 221 23.81 -4.56 -14.60
N LYS A 222 24.20 -4.26 -13.38
CA LYS A 222 25.58 -3.96 -13.01
C LYS A 222 26.05 -4.98 -11.98
N ASP A 223 27.16 -5.64 -12.28
CA ASP A 223 27.83 -6.52 -11.32
C ASP A 223 28.36 -5.67 -10.15
N THR A 224 28.05 -6.09 -8.92
CA THR A 224 28.43 -5.33 -7.72
C THR A 224 29.88 -5.59 -7.28
N VAL A 225 30.53 -6.61 -7.84
CA VAL A 225 31.93 -6.99 -7.56
C VAL A 225 32.86 -6.46 -8.64
N THR A 226 32.55 -6.75 -9.92
CA THR A 226 33.43 -6.37 -11.05
C THR A 226 33.12 -5.00 -11.62
N GLY A 227 31.87 -4.49 -11.40
CA GLY A 227 31.40 -3.26 -12.01
C GLY A 227 30.93 -3.39 -13.46
N GLU A 228 31.04 -4.56 -14.07
CA GLU A 228 30.65 -4.82 -15.45
C GLU A 228 29.13 -4.67 -15.62
N GLU A 229 28.71 -4.15 -16.77
CA GLU A 229 27.31 -3.98 -17.13
C GLU A 229 26.91 -4.99 -18.21
N SER A 230 25.68 -5.48 -18.13
CA SER A 230 25.11 -6.44 -19.06
C SER A 230 23.60 -6.32 -19.14
N ASP A 231 23.03 -6.59 -20.29
CA ASP A 231 21.59 -6.62 -20.47
C ASP A 231 21.06 -8.05 -20.24
N PHE A 232 19.96 -8.16 -19.51
CA PHE A 232 19.25 -9.40 -19.23
C PHE A 232 17.83 -9.32 -19.77
N LYS A 233 17.46 -10.21 -20.68
CA LYS A 233 16.13 -10.24 -21.31
C LYS A 233 15.10 -10.79 -20.33
N CYS A 234 13.97 -10.08 -20.19
CA CYS A 234 12.80 -10.53 -19.45
C CYS A 234 11.57 -9.74 -19.93
N GLN A 235 10.39 -10.28 -19.68
CA GLN A 235 9.12 -9.69 -20.11
C GLN A 235 8.31 -9.12 -18.92
N GLY A 236 8.84 -9.25 -17.70
CA GLY A 236 8.29 -8.70 -16.47
C GLY A 236 9.34 -8.56 -15.39
N ALA A 237 9.18 -7.56 -14.54
CA ALA A 237 10.06 -7.31 -13.41
C ALA A 237 9.24 -6.94 -12.17
N PHE A 238 9.45 -7.68 -11.07
CA PHE A 238 8.76 -7.49 -9.81
C PHE A 238 9.71 -6.94 -8.74
N LEU A 239 9.32 -5.82 -8.12
CA LEU A 239 10.10 -5.16 -7.08
C LEU A 239 9.72 -5.73 -5.71
N ALA A 240 10.46 -6.72 -5.24
CA ALA A 240 10.25 -7.36 -3.95
C ALA A 240 11.28 -6.88 -2.91
N ILE A 241 11.51 -5.56 -2.82
CA ILE A 241 12.48 -4.94 -1.90
C ILE A 241 11.83 -4.36 -0.64
N GLY A 242 10.53 -4.63 -0.47
CA GLY A 242 9.73 -4.29 0.71
C GLY A 242 8.89 -3.03 0.53
N HIS A 243 8.16 -2.69 1.60
CA HIS A 243 7.28 -1.51 1.68
C HIS A 243 7.68 -0.63 2.86
N VAL A 244 7.19 0.60 2.86
CA VAL A 244 7.30 1.56 3.96
C VAL A 244 5.90 2.04 4.30
N PRO A 245 5.39 1.78 5.51
CA PRO A 245 4.11 2.36 5.93
C PRO A 245 4.23 3.87 6.10
N ASN A 246 3.17 4.59 5.72
CA ASN A 246 3.14 6.05 5.75
C ASN A 246 2.76 6.54 7.15
N THR A 247 3.68 6.38 8.11
CA THR A 247 3.47 6.63 9.55
C THR A 247 4.33 7.76 10.11
N GLU A 248 5.16 8.41 9.29
CA GLU A 248 6.18 9.36 9.72
C GLU A 248 5.61 10.51 10.57
N VAL A 249 4.43 11.04 10.19
CA VAL A 249 3.76 12.15 10.88
C VAL A 249 3.30 11.79 12.31
N PHE A 250 3.19 10.49 12.61
CA PHE A 250 2.76 9.97 13.91
C PHE A 250 3.93 9.45 14.77
N ARG A 251 5.17 9.62 14.29
CA ARG A 251 6.37 9.10 14.95
C ARG A 251 6.45 9.58 16.42
N GLY A 252 6.74 8.64 17.33
CA GLY A 252 6.87 8.90 18.77
C GLY A 252 5.54 9.05 19.51
N GLN A 253 4.39 9.02 18.83
CA GLN A 253 3.08 9.12 19.47
C GLN A 253 2.32 7.79 19.40
N ILE A 254 2.37 7.10 18.25
CA ILE A 254 1.67 5.84 18.05
C ILE A 254 2.64 4.65 18.10
N GLU A 255 2.19 3.53 18.66
CA GLU A 255 2.98 2.30 18.68
C GLU A 255 3.07 1.68 17.30
N VAL A 256 4.30 1.39 16.86
CA VAL A 256 4.61 0.75 15.59
C VAL A 256 5.50 -0.48 15.81
N ASP A 257 5.48 -1.40 14.85
CA ASP A 257 6.41 -2.53 14.83
C ASP A 257 7.82 -2.10 14.40
N LYS A 258 8.75 -3.05 14.33
CA LYS A 258 10.16 -2.82 13.92
C LYS A 258 10.30 -2.30 12.49
N THR A 259 9.27 -2.46 11.66
CA THR A 259 9.23 -2.05 10.24
C THR A 259 8.42 -0.78 10.02
N GLY A 260 7.81 -0.23 11.09
CA GLY A 260 7.09 1.04 11.09
C GLY A 260 5.56 0.91 10.91
N TYR A 261 5.02 -0.30 10.83
CA TYR A 261 3.57 -0.52 10.74
C TYR A 261 2.88 -0.26 12.08
N ILE A 262 1.73 0.41 12.05
CA ILE A 262 0.95 0.70 13.26
C ILE A 262 0.50 -0.61 13.91
N LEU A 263 0.75 -0.75 15.20
CA LEU A 263 0.28 -1.88 15.99
C LEU A 263 -1.18 -1.68 16.39
N THR A 264 -2.03 -2.66 16.07
CA THR A 264 -3.44 -2.67 16.46
C THR A 264 -3.71 -3.75 17.53
N LYS A 265 -4.63 -3.47 18.44
CA LYS A 265 -4.96 -4.38 19.56
C LYS A 265 -5.90 -5.49 19.09
N GLY A 266 -5.44 -6.72 19.20
CA GLY A 266 -6.20 -7.92 18.81
C GLY A 266 -6.46 -7.97 17.31
N LYS A 267 -7.68 -8.37 16.92
CA LYS A 267 -8.14 -8.37 15.50
C LYS A 267 -8.94 -7.12 15.15
N LYS A 268 -8.67 -5.99 15.81
CA LYS A 268 -9.42 -4.74 15.70
C LYS A 268 -8.54 -3.63 15.13
N SER A 269 -9.14 -2.50 14.85
CA SER A 269 -8.46 -1.31 14.32
C SER A 269 -7.87 -0.40 15.42
N LYS A 270 -8.15 -0.67 16.69
CA LYS A 270 -7.78 0.17 17.85
C LYS A 270 -6.27 0.21 18.05
N THR A 271 -5.71 1.41 18.14
CA THR A 271 -4.29 1.64 18.43
C THR A 271 -4.02 1.71 19.96
N ASN A 272 -2.80 2.09 20.34
CA ASN A 272 -2.48 2.41 21.76
C ASN A 272 -3.18 3.69 22.25
N ILE A 273 -3.66 4.57 21.34
CA ILE A 273 -4.31 5.84 21.68
C ILE A 273 -5.82 5.68 21.54
N THR A 274 -6.56 5.88 22.64
CA THR A 274 -8.03 5.80 22.64
C THR A 274 -8.65 6.88 21.76
N GLY A 275 -9.45 6.49 20.76
CA GLY A 275 -10.04 7.37 19.76
C GLY A 275 -9.22 7.46 18.47
N VAL A 276 -8.06 6.78 18.40
CA VAL A 276 -7.25 6.66 17.17
C VAL A 276 -7.29 5.21 16.67
N PHE A 277 -7.64 5.06 15.41
CA PHE A 277 -7.82 3.78 14.72
C PHE A 277 -6.91 3.71 13.50
N ALA A 278 -6.49 2.49 13.10
CA ALA A 278 -5.69 2.29 11.90
C ALA A 278 -6.31 1.23 11.00
N ALA A 279 -6.26 1.44 9.68
CA ALA A 279 -6.84 0.56 8.68
C ALA A 279 -6.03 0.53 7.39
N GLY A 280 -6.10 -0.58 6.67
CA GLY A 280 -5.36 -0.80 5.43
C GLY A 280 -3.88 -1.07 5.65
N ASP A 281 -3.10 -0.82 4.62
CA ASP A 281 -1.70 -1.22 4.57
C ASP A 281 -0.81 -0.49 5.58
N VAL A 282 -1.27 0.58 6.19
CA VAL A 282 -0.52 1.28 7.26
C VAL A 282 -0.35 0.42 8.51
N GLN A 283 -1.23 -0.57 8.72
CA GLN A 283 -1.19 -1.54 9.83
C GLN A 283 -1.06 -3.01 9.36
N ASP A 284 -1.29 -3.28 8.05
CA ASP A 284 -1.21 -4.62 7.48
C ASP A 284 0.11 -4.81 6.72
N SER A 285 1.09 -5.42 7.38
CA SER A 285 2.37 -5.78 6.76
C SER A 285 2.32 -7.08 5.94
N VAL A 286 1.21 -7.82 5.97
CA VAL A 286 1.09 -9.19 5.43
C VAL A 286 0.32 -9.22 4.12
N TYR A 287 -0.95 -8.85 4.12
CA TYR A 287 -1.83 -9.05 2.96
C TYR A 287 -1.69 -7.96 1.90
N ARG A 288 -1.78 -6.70 2.29
CA ARG A 288 -1.66 -5.54 1.39
C ARG A 288 -2.51 -5.68 0.14
N GLN A 289 -3.80 -5.99 0.33
CA GLN A 289 -4.79 -6.14 -0.73
C GLN A 289 -5.90 -5.10 -0.58
N ALA A 290 -6.43 -4.63 -1.71
CA ALA A 290 -7.52 -3.66 -1.71
C ALA A 290 -8.74 -4.12 -0.91
N ILE A 291 -9.10 -5.40 -1.02
CA ILE A 291 -10.25 -5.96 -0.30
C ILE A 291 -10.00 -6.11 1.21
N SER A 292 -8.78 -6.50 1.64
CA SER A 292 -8.43 -6.53 3.05
C SER A 292 -8.36 -5.13 3.64
N ALA A 293 -7.83 -4.17 2.87
CA ALA A 293 -7.80 -2.76 3.22
C ALA A 293 -9.23 -2.20 3.41
N ALA A 294 -10.13 -2.45 2.47
CA ALA A 294 -11.55 -2.08 2.58
C ALA A 294 -12.20 -2.71 3.82
N GLY A 295 -11.95 -4.01 4.07
CA GLY A 295 -12.47 -4.71 5.25
C GLY A 295 -12.02 -4.07 6.56
N THR A 296 -10.72 -3.74 6.68
CA THR A 296 -10.20 -3.06 7.88
C THR A 296 -10.69 -1.61 7.99
N GLY A 297 -10.94 -0.93 6.87
CA GLY A 297 -11.62 0.39 6.85
C GLY A 297 -13.02 0.35 7.44
N CYS A 298 -13.82 -0.66 7.08
CA CYS A 298 -15.11 -0.91 7.70
C CYS A 298 -14.99 -1.11 9.22
N MET A 299 -14.03 -1.96 9.65
CA MET A 299 -13.79 -2.22 11.08
C MET A 299 -13.43 -0.93 11.84
N ALA A 300 -12.56 -0.09 11.26
CA ALA A 300 -12.14 1.16 11.88
C ALA A 300 -13.30 2.15 12.05
N ALA A 301 -14.18 2.25 11.06
CA ALA A 301 -15.35 3.10 11.14
C ALA A 301 -16.33 2.64 12.24
N LEU A 302 -16.59 1.33 12.34
CA LEU A 302 -17.45 0.77 13.38
C LEU A 302 -16.85 0.94 14.79
N ASP A 303 -15.54 0.73 14.94
CA ASP A 303 -14.84 0.96 16.20
C ASP A 303 -14.85 2.46 16.58
N ALA A 304 -14.75 3.37 15.60
CA ALA A 304 -14.84 4.82 15.83
C ALA A 304 -16.27 5.24 16.21
N GLN A 305 -17.31 4.68 15.56
CA GLN A 305 -18.69 4.91 15.90
C GLN A 305 -18.96 4.52 17.36
N HIS A 306 -18.64 3.30 17.76
CA HIS A 306 -18.84 2.83 19.14
C HIS A 306 -18.10 3.70 20.15
N TYR A 307 -16.88 4.13 19.83
CA TYR A 307 -16.12 5.04 20.70
C TYR A 307 -16.83 6.39 20.88
N LEU A 308 -17.38 6.97 19.82
CA LEU A 308 -18.09 8.25 19.91
C LEU A 308 -19.41 8.13 20.66
N GLU A 309 -20.17 7.04 20.47
CA GLU A 309 -21.37 6.72 21.23
C GLU A 309 -21.08 6.61 22.74
N GLU A 310 -19.99 5.93 23.12
CA GLU A 310 -19.53 5.84 24.51
C GLU A 310 -19.16 7.22 25.09
N LEU A 311 -18.52 8.07 24.28
CA LEU A 311 -18.16 9.44 24.67
C LEU A 311 -19.40 10.32 24.89
N GLU A 312 -20.39 10.25 23.99
CA GLU A 312 -21.66 11.00 24.12
C GLU A 312 -22.41 10.56 25.38
N PHE A 313 -22.44 9.26 25.67
CA PHE A 313 -23.10 8.73 26.87
C PHE A 313 -22.41 9.17 28.18
N GLN A 314 -21.08 9.28 28.19
CA GLN A 314 -20.32 9.72 29.39
C GLN A 314 -20.49 11.23 29.65
N ASN A 315 -20.83 12.03 28.63
CA ASN A 315 -20.98 13.49 28.72
C ASN A 315 -22.46 13.93 28.89
N SER A 316 -23.41 13.01 28.82
CA SER A 316 -24.84 13.23 29.06
C SER A 316 -25.23 12.92 30.51
#